data_9b9afc40dba49c57468310d72977f8ae
#
_entry.id   9b9afc40dba49c57468310d72977f8ae
#
_cell.length_a   1.000
_cell.length_b   1.000
_cell.length_c   1.000
_cell.angle_alpha   90.00
_cell.angle_beta   90.00
_cell.angle_gamma   90.00
#
_symmetry.space_group_name_H-M   'P 1'
#
loop_
_entity.id
_entity.type
_entity.pdbx_description
1 polymer ?
#
loop_
_entity_poly.entity_id
_entity_poly.type
_entity_poly.pdbx_seq_one_letter_code
_entity_poly.pdbx_strand_id
1 'polypeptide(L)'
;MSLYVQKFGGSSVANAEKMLHAAHIIKDTYEADNDVIVVLSAQGDTTDRLLSASREICEEPSLRELDALLSTGEQASVSLCAMALHTLGVPAVSLCAWQVPILTDGEHGGAEISAVGRERVEHELHERRVVLIAGFQGVNENGDVTTLGRGGSDLSAVALSAAFHADRCQIYTDVAGIYTTDPRICPKARRLERISYDDMLLLSQKGAQVLHDKSVALARRCGVMLEVRSCEEGSGGSFVDARGSGDALTGVTKKFCERSVLVGVTAVGQSLPSVEAERACIEALERQDITVYGVEEGEAYLTVFVHRDNADEALCTVHDVLFESRAAS
;
A
#
# COMPACT_ATOMS: atom_id res chain seq x y z
N MET A 1 -13.67 13.99 18.96
CA MET A 1 -13.78 12.68 18.28
C MET A 1 -13.06 12.80 16.96
N SER A 2 -12.06 11.99 16.72
CA SER A 2 -11.36 11.93 15.43
C SER A 2 -11.89 10.75 14.61
N LEU A 3 -11.87 10.88 13.29
CA LEU A 3 -12.23 9.80 12.37
C LEU A 3 -10.96 9.12 11.84
N TYR A 4 -10.87 7.82 12.05
CA TYR A 4 -9.81 6.98 11.54
C TYR A 4 -10.31 6.07 10.42
N VAL A 5 -9.60 6.03 9.32
CA VAL A 5 -9.73 4.96 8.33
C VAL A 5 -8.55 4.03 8.49
N GLN A 6 -8.83 2.76 8.82
CA GLN A 6 -7.80 1.73 9.04
C GLN A 6 -7.92 0.66 7.96
N LYS A 7 -6.85 0.43 7.17
CA LYS A 7 -6.83 -0.64 6.17
C LYS A 7 -5.91 -1.76 6.63
N PHE A 8 -6.41 -3.00 6.57
CA PHE A 8 -5.60 -4.19 6.85
C PHE A 8 -5.43 -5.01 5.58
N GLY A 9 -4.16 -5.31 5.23
CA GLY A 9 -3.80 -6.16 4.10
C GLY A 9 -4.15 -7.63 4.33
N GLY A 10 -4.19 -8.43 3.26
CA GLY A 10 -4.53 -9.85 3.34
C GLY A 10 -3.63 -10.65 4.27
N SER A 11 -2.33 -10.34 4.32
CA SER A 11 -1.38 -10.94 5.25
C SER A 11 -1.65 -10.61 6.71
N SER A 12 -2.24 -9.44 6.99
CA SER A 12 -2.60 -8.96 8.34
C SER A 12 -3.87 -9.63 8.90
N VAL A 13 -4.68 -10.27 8.06
CA VAL A 13 -5.94 -10.94 8.42
C VAL A 13 -6.00 -12.39 7.93
N ALA A 14 -4.86 -12.98 7.60
CA ALA A 14 -4.75 -14.25 6.88
C ALA A 14 -5.35 -15.47 7.58
N ASN A 15 -5.52 -15.43 8.89
CA ASN A 15 -6.08 -16.52 9.70
C ASN A 15 -6.81 -15.94 10.93
N ALA A 16 -7.42 -16.81 11.73
CA ALA A 16 -8.19 -16.41 12.90
C ALA A 16 -7.39 -15.61 13.94
N GLU A 17 -6.14 -16.00 14.20
CA GLU A 17 -5.25 -15.33 15.15
C GLU A 17 -4.96 -13.90 14.71
N LYS A 18 -4.55 -13.72 13.44
CA LYS A 18 -4.29 -12.40 12.86
C LYS A 18 -5.55 -11.54 12.76
N MET A 19 -6.69 -12.15 12.45
CA MET A 19 -7.99 -11.46 12.43
C MET A 19 -8.37 -10.94 13.81
N LEU A 20 -8.20 -11.74 14.86
CA LEU A 20 -8.44 -11.32 16.25
C LEU A 20 -7.45 -10.23 16.66
N HIS A 21 -6.18 -10.32 16.26
CA HIS A 21 -5.20 -9.27 16.52
C HIS A 21 -5.57 -7.94 15.85
N ALA A 22 -5.98 -7.98 14.58
CA ALA A 22 -6.50 -6.79 13.89
C ALA A 22 -7.74 -6.22 14.60
N ALA A 23 -8.65 -7.09 15.08
CA ALA A 23 -9.82 -6.66 15.84
C ALA A 23 -9.45 -5.97 17.17
N HIS A 24 -8.39 -6.38 17.85
CA HIS A 24 -7.87 -5.67 19.03
C HIS A 24 -7.36 -4.28 18.69
N ILE A 25 -6.59 -4.12 17.62
CA ILE A 25 -6.09 -2.80 17.14
C ILE A 25 -7.27 -1.85 16.84
N ILE A 26 -8.31 -2.37 16.19
CA ILE A 26 -9.53 -1.62 15.87
C ILE A 26 -10.25 -1.22 17.17
N LYS A 27 -10.41 -2.17 18.11
CA LYS A 27 -11.02 -1.94 19.41
C LYS A 27 -10.30 -0.83 20.19
N ASP A 28 -8.97 -0.88 20.27
CA ASP A 28 -8.18 0.12 21.00
C ASP A 28 -8.39 1.53 20.41
N THR A 29 -8.50 1.63 19.08
CA THR A 29 -8.81 2.91 18.42
C THR A 29 -10.22 3.39 18.75
N TYR A 30 -11.21 2.50 18.73
CA TYR A 30 -12.59 2.79 19.06
C TYR A 30 -12.78 3.17 20.55
N GLU A 31 -12.16 2.44 21.47
CA GLU A 31 -12.23 2.70 22.90
C GLU A 31 -11.51 4.01 23.31
N ALA A 32 -10.60 4.50 22.47
CA ALA A 32 -10.01 5.84 22.63
C ALA A 32 -10.95 6.99 22.17
N ASP A 33 -12.25 6.71 22.07
CA ASP A 33 -13.32 7.65 21.68
C ASP A 33 -13.20 8.22 20.27
N ASN A 34 -12.76 7.37 19.34
CA ASN A 34 -12.69 7.71 17.91
C ASN A 34 -13.81 7.01 17.12
N ASP A 35 -14.17 7.61 15.98
CA ASP A 35 -14.93 6.93 14.94
C ASP A 35 -13.99 6.13 14.05
N VAL A 36 -14.41 4.92 13.66
CA VAL A 36 -13.52 4.01 12.91
C VAL A 36 -14.22 3.43 11.69
N ILE A 37 -13.64 3.68 10.53
CA ILE A 37 -13.93 2.98 9.28
C ILE A 37 -12.78 2.02 9.03
N VAL A 38 -13.10 0.76 8.74
CA VAL A 38 -12.10 -0.28 8.49
C VAL A 38 -12.24 -0.79 7.07
N VAL A 39 -11.14 -0.88 6.34
CA VAL A 39 -11.08 -1.48 5.01
C VAL A 39 -10.29 -2.77 5.08
N LEU A 40 -10.86 -3.87 4.63
CA LEU A 40 -10.19 -5.17 4.64
C LEU A 40 -9.96 -5.69 3.22
N SER A 41 -8.77 -6.26 3.02
CA SER A 41 -8.47 -7.11 1.87
C SER A 41 -8.96 -8.54 2.11
N ALA A 42 -9.05 -9.33 1.06
CA ALA A 42 -9.25 -10.78 1.16
C ALA A 42 -8.14 -11.42 2.01
N GLN A 43 -8.49 -12.49 2.76
CA GLN A 43 -7.56 -13.17 3.65
C GLN A 43 -6.46 -13.92 2.89
N GLY A 44 -5.20 -13.66 3.22
CA GLY A 44 -4.04 -14.42 2.74
C GLY A 44 -4.00 -14.55 1.21
N ASP A 45 -4.09 -15.77 0.71
CA ASP A 45 -4.04 -16.15 -0.72
C ASP A 45 -5.42 -16.33 -1.36
N THR A 46 -6.51 -15.89 -0.71
CA THR A 46 -7.89 -16.13 -1.17
C THR A 46 -8.12 -15.63 -2.59
N THR A 47 -7.64 -14.45 -2.95
CA THR A 47 -7.76 -13.88 -4.30
C THR A 47 -7.09 -14.77 -5.35
N ASP A 48 -5.88 -15.27 -5.08
CA ASP A 48 -5.14 -16.16 -5.98
C ASP A 48 -5.85 -17.51 -6.14
N ARG A 49 -6.44 -18.03 -5.06
CA ARG A 49 -7.23 -19.29 -5.08
C ARG A 49 -8.50 -19.12 -5.92
N LEU A 50 -9.22 -18.01 -5.79
CA LEU A 50 -10.40 -17.71 -6.59
C LEU A 50 -10.05 -17.56 -8.08
N LEU A 51 -8.93 -16.87 -8.38
CA LEU A 51 -8.37 -16.76 -9.72
C LEU A 51 -8.02 -18.13 -10.32
N SER A 52 -7.37 -18.99 -9.54
CA SER A 52 -7.02 -20.34 -9.98
C SER A 52 -8.28 -21.17 -10.26
N ALA A 53 -9.25 -21.13 -9.35
CA ALA A 53 -10.52 -21.84 -9.52
C ALA A 53 -11.29 -21.38 -10.76
N SER A 54 -11.28 -20.08 -11.08
CA SER A 54 -11.93 -19.58 -12.30
C SER A 54 -11.30 -20.15 -13.58
N ARG A 55 -9.95 -20.25 -13.59
CA ARG A 55 -9.17 -20.75 -14.74
C ARG A 55 -9.35 -22.26 -14.95
N GLU A 56 -9.63 -23.03 -13.90
CA GLU A 56 -9.97 -24.46 -14.01
C GLU A 56 -11.30 -24.70 -14.76
N ILE A 57 -12.21 -23.69 -14.72
CA ILE A 57 -13.53 -23.77 -15.39
C ILE A 57 -13.49 -23.11 -16.76
N CYS A 58 -12.82 -21.97 -16.88
CA CYS A 58 -12.74 -21.17 -18.09
C CYS A 58 -11.35 -20.53 -18.20
N GLU A 59 -10.62 -20.81 -19.27
CA GLU A 59 -9.26 -20.31 -19.51
C GLU A 59 -9.26 -18.78 -19.61
N GLU A 60 -10.29 -18.20 -20.24
CA GLU A 60 -10.49 -16.76 -20.38
C GLU A 60 -11.88 -16.34 -19.85
N PRO A 61 -12.06 -16.23 -18.53
CA PRO A 61 -13.32 -15.80 -17.95
C PRO A 61 -13.61 -14.34 -18.29
N SER A 62 -14.88 -13.99 -18.44
CA SER A 62 -15.26 -12.59 -18.61
C SER A 62 -14.86 -11.78 -17.37
N LEU A 63 -14.35 -10.59 -17.58
CA LEU A 63 -13.90 -9.72 -16.47
C LEU A 63 -15.04 -9.39 -15.50
N ARG A 64 -16.26 -9.25 -16.00
CA ARG A 64 -17.45 -9.02 -15.16
C ARG A 64 -17.68 -10.16 -14.16
N GLU A 65 -17.63 -11.42 -14.60
CA GLU A 65 -17.83 -12.58 -13.72
C GLU A 65 -16.62 -12.79 -12.81
N LEU A 66 -15.42 -12.42 -13.29
CA LEU A 66 -14.22 -12.46 -12.49
C LEU A 66 -14.27 -11.43 -11.33
N ASP A 67 -14.69 -10.20 -11.60
CA ASP A 67 -14.90 -9.18 -10.57
C ASP A 67 -15.93 -9.63 -9.51
N ALA A 68 -17.07 -10.20 -9.96
CA ALA A 68 -18.07 -10.74 -9.07
C ALA A 68 -17.51 -11.85 -8.17
N LEU A 69 -16.71 -12.77 -8.73
CA LEU A 69 -16.06 -13.86 -7.99
C LEU A 69 -15.02 -13.32 -7.00
N LEU A 70 -14.08 -12.50 -7.46
CA LEU A 70 -12.97 -12.03 -6.63
C LEU A 70 -13.45 -11.19 -5.45
N SER A 71 -14.49 -10.37 -5.63
CA SER A 71 -15.06 -9.53 -4.56
C SER A 71 -15.57 -10.31 -3.35
N THR A 72 -15.85 -11.61 -3.49
CA THR A 72 -16.32 -12.45 -2.38
C THR A 72 -15.28 -12.64 -1.28
N GLY A 73 -13.99 -12.51 -1.60
CA GLY A 73 -12.90 -12.62 -0.64
C GLY A 73 -12.94 -11.53 0.44
N GLU A 74 -13.13 -10.29 0.02
CA GLU A 74 -13.26 -9.15 0.93
C GLU A 74 -14.57 -9.18 1.72
N GLN A 75 -15.66 -9.68 1.12
CA GLN A 75 -16.94 -9.86 1.81
C GLN A 75 -16.78 -10.84 2.99
N ALA A 76 -16.07 -11.96 2.78
CA ALA A 76 -15.76 -12.89 3.84
C ALA A 76 -14.93 -12.22 4.95
N SER A 77 -13.90 -11.47 4.58
CA SER A 77 -13.00 -10.80 5.53
C SER A 77 -13.75 -9.82 6.44
N VAL A 78 -14.57 -8.92 5.88
CA VAL A 78 -15.30 -7.93 6.68
C VAL A 78 -16.31 -8.58 7.61
N SER A 79 -16.98 -9.65 7.15
CA SER A 79 -17.95 -10.38 7.96
C SER A 79 -17.27 -11.08 9.16
N LEU A 80 -16.14 -11.74 8.93
CA LEU A 80 -15.36 -12.40 9.99
C LEU A 80 -14.80 -11.37 10.99
N CYS A 81 -14.33 -10.23 10.53
CA CYS A 81 -13.84 -9.16 11.40
C CYS A 81 -14.96 -8.55 12.24
N ALA A 82 -16.16 -8.36 11.67
CA ALA A 82 -17.32 -7.90 12.45
C ALA A 82 -17.66 -8.89 13.57
N MET A 83 -17.66 -10.20 13.27
CA MET A 83 -17.87 -11.24 14.30
C MET A 83 -16.78 -11.18 15.37
N ALA A 84 -15.51 -10.99 15.00
CA ALA A 84 -14.41 -10.83 15.95
C ALA A 84 -14.60 -9.62 16.86
N LEU A 85 -14.99 -8.47 16.31
CA LEU A 85 -15.29 -7.26 17.11
C LEU A 85 -16.48 -7.46 18.06
N HIS A 86 -17.53 -8.16 17.62
CA HIS A 86 -18.66 -8.50 18.48
C HIS A 86 -18.24 -9.37 19.67
N THR A 87 -17.32 -10.33 19.48
CA THR A 87 -16.80 -11.13 20.62
C THR A 87 -16.00 -10.29 21.62
N LEU A 88 -15.45 -9.15 21.17
CA LEU A 88 -14.73 -8.18 22.00
C LEU A 88 -15.66 -7.11 22.63
N GLY A 89 -16.97 -7.21 22.39
CA GLY A 89 -17.97 -6.26 22.88
C GLY A 89 -18.03 -4.94 22.10
N VAL A 90 -17.42 -4.86 20.91
CA VAL A 90 -17.41 -3.67 20.06
C VAL A 90 -18.56 -3.75 19.05
N PRO A 91 -19.49 -2.78 19.02
CA PRO A 91 -20.52 -2.71 18.00
C PRO A 91 -19.90 -2.49 16.61
N ALA A 92 -20.23 -3.33 15.65
CA ALA A 92 -19.65 -3.26 14.32
C ALA A 92 -20.65 -3.67 13.24
N VAL A 93 -20.47 -3.18 12.02
CA VAL A 93 -21.25 -3.55 10.85
C VAL A 93 -20.35 -3.75 9.64
N SER A 94 -20.55 -4.84 8.90
CA SER A 94 -19.83 -5.11 7.64
C SER A 94 -20.66 -4.67 6.45
N LEU A 95 -20.03 -3.96 5.52
CA LEU A 95 -20.65 -3.42 4.31
C LEU A 95 -19.82 -3.74 3.07
N CYS A 96 -20.51 -4.04 1.98
CA CYS A 96 -19.93 -4.18 0.65
C CYS A 96 -20.01 -2.86 -0.13
N ALA A 97 -19.29 -2.75 -1.24
CA ALA A 97 -19.21 -1.52 -2.03
C ALA A 97 -20.58 -1.01 -2.52
N TRP A 98 -21.54 -1.90 -2.82
CA TRP A 98 -22.89 -1.50 -3.23
C TRP A 98 -23.76 -1.00 -2.07
N GLN A 99 -23.43 -1.31 -0.83
CA GLN A 99 -24.12 -0.80 0.37
C GLN A 99 -23.59 0.57 0.79
N VAL A 100 -22.39 0.93 0.35
CA VAL A 100 -21.70 2.23 0.57
C VAL A 100 -21.53 2.97 -0.75
N PRO A 101 -22.34 2.89 -1.75
CA PRO A 101 -22.12 3.12 -3.17
C PRO A 101 -20.73 3.69 -3.51
N ILE A 102 -19.69 2.81 -3.58
CA ILE A 102 -18.39 3.16 -4.11
C ILE A 102 -18.53 3.05 -5.64
N LEU A 103 -18.89 4.18 -6.25
CA LEU A 103 -19.19 4.25 -7.68
C LEU A 103 -17.90 4.24 -8.50
N THR A 104 -17.94 3.52 -9.62
CA THR A 104 -16.82 3.41 -10.55
C THR A 104 -17.23 3.74 -11.98
N ASP A 105 -16.23 3.91 -12.87
CA ASP A 105 -16.40 4.11 -14.31
C ASP A 105 -16.94 2.88 -15.06
N GLY A 106 -17.04 1.72 -14.39
CA GLY A 106 -17.57 0.49 -14.95
C GLY A 106 -16.55 -0.38 -15.70
N GLU A 107 -15.31 0.00 -15.77
CA GLU A 107 -14.22 -0.82 -16.32
C GLU A 107 -13.95 -2.03 -15.42
N HIS A 108 -14.22 -3.26 -15.92
CA HIS A 108 -13.97 -4.47 -15.14
C HIS A 108 -12.48 -4.83 -15.05
N GLY A 109 -12.05 -5.32 -13.87
CA GLY A 109 -10.67 -5.74 -13.58
C GLY A 109 -9.69 -4.61 -13.22
N GLY A 110 -10.13 -3.35 -13.30
CA GLY A 110 -9.25 -2.20 -13.05
C GLY A 110 -9.98 -0.86 -12.95
N ALA A 111 -11.21 -0.88 -12.44
CA ALA A 111 -12.10 0.27 -12.36
C ALA A 111 -11.52 1.46 -11.58
N GLU A 112 -11.88 2.67 -11.96
CA GLU A 112 -11.54 3.90 -11.27
C GLU A 112 -12.73 4.40 -10.43
N ILE A 113 -12.47 4.79 -9.18
CA ILE A 113 -13.50 5.34 -8.29
C ILE A 113 -13.88 6.74 -8.75
N SER A 114 -15.16 6.93 -9.04
CA SER A 114 -15.74 8.22 -9.44
C SER A 114 -16.39 8.97 -8.28
N ALA A 115 -17.05 8.24 -7.35
CA ALA A 115 -17.68 8.84 -6.18
C ALA A 115 -17.81 7.81 -5.04
N VAL A 116 -18.04 8.31 -3.82
CA VAL A 116 -18.32 7.50 -2.62
C VAL A 116 -19.58 8.02 -1.95
N GLY A 117 -20.56 7.14 -1.76
CA GLY A 117 -21.78 7.44 -1.00
C GLY A 117 -21.50 7.52 0.49
N ARG A 118 -22.11 8.49 1.17
CA ARG A 118 -21.79 8.77 2.59
C ARG A 118 -22.90 8.36 3.56
N GLU A 119 -24.14 8.43 3.13
CA GLU A 119 -25.32 8.35 3.99
C GLU A 119 -25.32 7.11 4.90
N ARG A 120 -25.04 5.93 4.33
CA ARG A 120 -25.05 4.69 5.12
C ARG A 120 -23.93 4.66 6.17
N VAL A 121 -22.72 5.07 5.82
CA VAL A 121 -21.57 5.05 6.72
C VAL A 121 -21.78 6.09 7.84
N GLU A 122 -22.22 7.30 7.51
CA GLU A 122 -22.53 8.35 8.48
C GLU A 122 -23.59 7.91 9.48
N HIS A 123 -24.63 7.21 8.99
CA HIS A 123 -25.66 6.65 9.89
C HIS A 123 -25.06 5.64 10.88
N GLU A 124 -24.24 4.70 10.41
CA GLU A 124 -23.64 3.68 11.28
C GLU A 124 -22.63 4.26 12.28
N LEU A 125 -21.84 5.26 11.86
CA LEU A 125 -20.93 5.98 12.75
C LEU A 125 -21.71 6.76 13.82
N HIS A 126 -22.85 7.35 13.47
CA HIS A 126 -23.73 8.06 14.41
C HIS A 126 -24.31 7.14 15.49
N GLU A 127 -24.57 5.88 15.12
CA GLU A 127 -24.97 4.81 16.03
C GLU A 127 -23.77 4.23 16.82
N ARG A 128 -22.61 4.86 16.75
CA ARG A 128 -21.38 4.43 17.42
C ARG A 128 -20.98 3.00 17.06
N ARG A 129 -21.07 2.62 15.79
CA ARG A 129 -20.59 1.34 15.27
C ARG A 129 -19.27 1.53 14.49
N VAL A 130 -18.39 0.58 14.65
CA VAL A 130 -17.26 0.43 13.73
C VAL A 130 -17.78 -0.03 12.38
N VAL A 131 -17.43 0.68 11.30
CA VAL A 131 -17.91 0.39 9.94
C VAL A 131 -16.82 -0.33 9.16
N LEU A 132 -17.04 -1.63 8.89
CA LEU A 132 -16.10 -2.41 8.09
C LEU A 132 -16.56 -2.45 6.63
N ILE A 133 -15.70 -2.02 5.72
CA ILE A 133 -16.00 -1.93 4.30
C ILE A 133 -15.08 -2.88 3.54
N ALA A 134 -15.69 -3.71 2.69
CA ALA A 134 -14.93 -4.58 1.79
C ALA A 134 -14.13 -3.72 0.81
N GLY A 135 -12.80 -3.83 0.89
CA GLY A 135 -11.89 -3.13 -0.01
C GLY A 135 -11.89 -3.72 -1.43
N PHE A 136 -11.07 -3.16 -2.33
CA PHE A 136 -10.84 -3.69 -3.68
C PHE A 136 -12.03 -3.60 -4.63
N GLN A 137 -13.26 -3.43 -4.16
CA GLN A 137 -14.48 -3.46 -4.95
C GLN A 137 -15.17 -2.10 -5.07
N GLY A 138 -15.88 -1.91 -6.17
CA GLY A 138 -16.80 -0.83 -6.44
C GLY A 138 -18.08 -1.36 -7.10
N VAL A 139 -18.93 -0.46 -7.54
CA VAL A 139 -20.16 -0.76 -8.26
C VAL A 139 -20.32 0.23 -9.42
N ASN A 140 -20.71 -0.26 -10.58
CA ASN A 140 -21.01 0.56 -11.74
C ASN A 140 -22.47 1.05 -11.74
N GLU A 141 -22.83 1.85 -12.74
CA GLU A 141 -24.19 2.40 -12.91
C GLU A 141 -25.29 1.33 -13.10
N ASN A 142 -24.91 0.14 -13.58
CA ASN A 142 -25.84 -0.99 -13.76
C ASN A 142 -26.02 -1.81 -12.47
N GLY A 143 -25.29 -1.49 -11.40
CA GLY A 143 -25.26 -2.25 -10.16
C GLY A 143 -24.33 -3.47 -10.20
N ASP A 144 -23.53 -3.65 -11.26
CA ASP A 144 -22.53 -4.71 -11.31
C ASP A 144 -21.33 -4.37 -10.43
N VAL A 145 -20.81 -5.38 -9.74
CA VAL A 145 -19.58 -5.25 -8.97
C VAL A 145 -18.40 -5.09 -9.92
N THR A 146 -17.53 -4.15 -9.62
CA THR A 146 -16.25 -3.93 -10.31
C THR A 146 -15.10 -4.10 -9.33
N THR A 147 -13.90 -4.43 -9.81
CA THR A 147 -12.69 -4.46 -8.99
C THR A 147 -11.70 -3.35 -9.40
N LEU A 148 -10.97 -2.82 -8.41
CA LEU A 148 -10.08 -1.67 -8.58
C LEU A 148 -8.67 -2.07 -9.04
N GLY A 149 -8.43 -3.35 -9.28
CA GLY A 149 -7.13 -3.87 -9.66
C GLY A 149 -6.11 -3.89 -8.52
N ARG A 150 -4.82 -4.01 -8.85
CA ARG A 150 -3.74 -4.09 -7.85
C ARG A 150 -3.73 -2.87 -6.93
N GLY A 151 -3.55 -3.11 -5.62
CA GLY A 151 -3.60 -2.04 -4.60
C GLY A 151 -5.02 -1.51 -4.33
N GLY A 152 -6.06 -2.18 -4.84
CA GLY A 152 -7.44 -1.70 -4.78
C GLY A 152 -7.95 -1.45 -3.36
N SER A 153 -7.56 -2.25 -2.35
CA SER A 153 -7.97 -2.00 -0.96
C SER A 153 -7.31 -0.75 -0.37
N ASP A 154 -6.05 -0.43 -0.76
CA ASP A 154 -5.41 0.84 -0.38
C ASP A 154 -6.13 2.01 -1.04
N LEU A 155 -6.51 1.84 -2.31
CA LEU A 155 -7.28 2.84 -3.06
C LEU A 155 -8.65 3.08 -2.41
N SER A 156 -9.35 2.02 -1.97
CA SER A 156 -10.61 2.13 -1.22
C SER A 156 -10.43 2.92 0.08
N ALA A 157 -9.37 2.64 0.85
CA ALA A 157 -9.10 3.33 2.11
C ALA A 157 -8.82 4.83 1.90
N VAL A 158 -8.04 5.18 0.88
CA VAL A 158 -7.76 6.58 0.53
C VAL A 158 -9.02 7.30 0.06
N ALA A 159 -9.83 6.67 -0.80
CA ALA A 159 -11.08 7.24 -1.30
C ALA A 159 -12.08 7.50 -0.17
N LEU A 160 -12.22 6.54 0.76
CA LEU A 160 -13.04 6.70 1.97
C LEU A 160 -12.49 7.81 2.87
N SER A 161 -11.17 7.84 3.10
CA SER A 161 -10.54 8.91 3.89
C SER A 161 -10.80 10.29 3.32
N ALA A 162 -10.73 10.43 2.01
CA ALA A 162 -11.04 11.69 1.31
C ALA A 162 -12.52 12.05 1.43
N ALA A 163 -13.43 11.10 1.18
CA ALA A 163 -14.88 11.33 1.20
C ALA A 163 -15.39 11.71 2.58
N PHE A 164 -14.83 11.15 3.64
CA PHE A 164 -15.24 11.39 5.03
C PHE A 164 -14.37 12.40 5.77
N HIS A 165 -13.36 13.01 5.10
CA HIS A 165 -12.40 13.93 5.72
C HIS A 165 -11.74 13.33 6.98
N ALA A 166 -11.28 12.09 6.87
CA ALA A 166 -10.69 11.39 7.99
C ALA A 166 -9.41 12.08 8.50
N ASP A 167 -9.26 12.15 9.82
CA ASP A 167 -8.07 12.70 10.46
C ASP A 167 -6.83 11.84 10.22
N ARG A 168 -7.03 10.51 10.03
CA ARG A 168 -5.98 9.54 9.81
C ARG A 168 -6.41 8.48 8.80
N CYS A 169 -5.52 8.18 7.86
CA CYS A 169 -5.61 7.01 6.99
C CYS A 169 -4.43 6.08 7.31
N GLN A 170 -4.69 5.00 8.07
CA GLN A 170 -3.68 4.06 8.52
C GLN A 170 -3.69 2.83 7.63
N ILE A 171 -2.54 2.51 7.03
CA ILE A 171 -2.34 1.33 6.19
C ILE A 171 -1.50 0.33 6.98
N TYR A 172 -2.14 -0.73 7.45
CA TYR A 172 -1.48 -1.84 8.13
C TYR A 172 -1.00 -2.88 7.12
N THR A 173 0.30 -3.17 7.18
CA THR A 173 1.01 -4.07 6.29
C THR A 173 2.00 -4.94 7.08
N ASP A 174 2.79 -5.77 6.40
CA ASP A 174 3.79 -6.68 6.96
C ASP A 174 5.12 -6.00 7.33
N VAL A 175 5.24 -4.71 7.05
CA VAL A 175 6.43 -3.91 7.39
C VAL A 175 6.10 -2.79 8.37
N ALA A 176 7.03 -2.45 9.24
CA ALA A 176 6.84 -1.47 10.32
C ALA A 176 6.82 0.00 9.85
N GLY A 177 6.76 0.25 8.55
CA GLY A 177 6.77 1.56 7.93
C GLY A 177 7.50 1.56 6.60
N ILE A 178 7.89 2.75 6.14
CA ILE A 178 8.66 2.95 4.92
C ILE A 178 10.13 3.09 5.31
N TYR A 179 11.00 2.39 4.59
CA TYR A 179 12.44 2.35 4.87
C TYR A 179 13.23 2.95 3.71
N THR A 180 14.47 3.38 4.00
CA THR A 180 15.40 3.87 2.98
C THR A 180 15.76 2.83 1.92
N THR A 181 15.58 1.55 2.20
CA THR A 181 15.58 0.41 1.26
C THR A 181 14.90 -0.79 1.95
N ASP A 182 14.81 -1.95 1.30
CA ASP A 182 14.20 -3.15 1.89
C ASP A 182 15.04 -3.68 3.07
N PRO A 183 14.55 -3.62 4.32
CA PRO A 183 15.31 -4.05 5.50
C PRO A 183 15.54 -5.57 5.55
N ARG A 184 14.78 -6.37 4.76
CA ARG A 184 14.97 -7.81 4.64
C ARG A 184 16.21 -8.15 3.80
N ILE A 185 16.63 -7.22 2.95
CA ILE A 185 17.78 -7.38 2.04
C ILE A 185 18.97 -6.59 2.60
N CYS A 186 18.78 -5.35 2.99
CA CYS A 186 19.83 -4.45 3.46
C CYS A 186 19.66 -4.16 4.95
N PRO A 187 20.47 -4.78 5.85
CA PRO A 187 20.34 -4.58 7.30
C PRO A 187 20.57 -3.14 7.79
N LYS A 188 21.23 -2.30 6.97
CA LYS A 188 21.47 -0.88 7.26
C LYS A 188 20.28 0.01 6.89
N ALA A 189 19.21 -0.54 6.34
CA ALA A 189 18.00 0.20 6.04
C ALA A 189 17.45 0.89 7.29
N ARG A 190 17.09 2.16 7.17
CA ARG A 190 16.53 2.97 8.26
C ARG A 190 15.09 3.29 7.95
N ARG A 191 14.22 3.22 8.96
CA ARG A 191 12.83 3.64 8.81
C ARG A 191 12.76 5.15 8.68
N LEU A 192 12.02 5.62 7.70
CA LEU A 192 11.67 7.02 7.52
C LEU A 192 10.49 7.37 8.43
N GLU A 193 10.59 8.41 9.22
CA GLU A 193 9.44 8.90 9.98
C GLU A 193 8.40 9.53 9.06
N ARG A 194 8.87 10.17 7.99
CA ARG A 194 8.03 10.89 7.02
C ARG A 194 8.65 10.87 5.63
N ILE A 195 7.78 10.82 4.62
CA ILE A 195 8.16 10.88 3.20
C ILE A 195 7.15 11.76 2.45
N SER A 196 7.59 12.45 1.40
CA SER A 196 6.69 13.22 0.53
C SER A 196 5.86 12.29 -0.36
N TYR A 197 4.68 12.75 -0.81
CA TYR A 197 3.92 12.00 -1.82
C TYR A 197 4.74 11.77 -3.09
N ASP A 198 5.52 12.76 -3.53
CA ASP A 198 6.31 12.69 -4.76
C ASP A 198 7.39 11.61 -4.68
N ASP A 199 8.16 11.61 -3.59
CA ASP A 199 9.19 10.59 -3.37
C ASP A 199 8.58 9.20 -3.20
N MET A 200 7.46 9.08 -2.45
CA MET A 200 6.77 7.80 -2.28
C MET A 200 6.22 7.26 -3.60
N LEU A 201 5.63 8.14 -4.42
CA LEU A 201 5.13 7.79 -5.75
C LEU A 201 6.27 7.30 -6.64
N LEU A 202 7.39 8.01 -6.63
CA LEU A 202 8.56 7.65 -7.41
C LEU A 202 9.16 6.31 -6.95
N LEU A 203 9.33 6.10 -5.64
CA LEU A 203 9.76 4.81 -5.09
C LEU A 203 8.81 3.67 -5.51
N SER A 204 7.49 3.86 -5.43
CA SER A 204 6.50 2.86 -5.82
C SER A 204 6.59 2.52 -7.31
N GLN A 205 6.71 3.52 -8.17
CA GLN A 205 6.89 3.34 -9.62
C GLN A 205 8.20 2.62 -9.97
N LYS A 206 9.25 2.87 -9.21
CA LYS A 206 10.59 2.28 -9.37
C LYS A 206 10.77 0.93 -8.64
N GLY A 207 9.73 0.41 -7.98
CA GLY A 207 9.68 -0.97 -7.50
C GLY A 207 9.48 -1.20 -6.00
N ALA A 208 9.35 -0.14 -5.20
CA ALA A 208 8.96 -0.31 -3.80
C ALA A 208 7.51 -0.83 -3.69
N GLN A 209 7.28 -1.84 -2.83
CA GLN A 209 6.01 -2.57 -2.75
C GLN A 209 5.19 -2.25 -1.48
N VAL A 210 5.57 -1.22 -0.74
CA VAL A 210 4.90 -0.87 0.54
C VAL A 210 3.53 -0.24 0.30
N LEU A 211 3.43 0.66 -0.68
CA LEU A 211 2.18 1.29 -1.12
C LEU A 211 2.08 1.21 -2.64
N HIS A 212 0.87 1.05 -3.15
CA HIS A 212 0.64 1.08 -4.59
C HIS A 212 0.61 2.54 -5.11
N ASP A 213 1.22 2.80 -6.27
CA ASP A 213 1.35 4.13 -6.86
C ASP A 213 0.01 4.84 -7.06
N LYS A 214 -1.04 4.13 -7.52
CA LYS A 214 -2.40 4.69 -7.67
C LYS A 214 -2.96 5.22 -6.34
N SER A 215 -2.73 4.52 -5.22
CA SER A 215 -3.21 4.96 -3.90
C SER A 215 -2.45 6.19 -3.40
N VAL A 216 -1.14 6.27 -3.63
CA VAL A 216 -0.31 7.44 -3.30
C VAL A 216 -0.72 8.65 -4.16
N ALA A 217 -0.96 8.44 -5.46
CA ALA A 217 -1.42 9.50 -6.37
C ALA A 217 -2.79 10.04 -5.95
N LEU A 218 -3.72 9.18 -5.55
CA LEU A 218 -5.03 9.59 -5.02
C LEU A 218 -4.88 10.35 -3.69
N ALA A 219 -4.05 9.86 -2.77
CA ALA A 219 -3.79 10.51 -1.49
C ALA A 219 -3.22 11.93 -1.69
N ARG A 220 -2.25 12.08 -2.60
CA ARG A 220 -1.70 13.39 -3.01
C ARG A 220 -2.78 14.32 -3.54
N ARG A 221 -3.60 13.85 -4.48
CA ARG A 221 -4.67 14.65 -5.12
C ARG A 221 -5.70 15.13 -4.12
N CYS A 222 -6.04 14.29 -3.13
CA CYS A 222 -7.05 14.58 -2.11
C CYS A 222 -6.47 15.18 -0.83
N GLY A 223 -5.15 15.30 -0.68
CA GLY A 223 -4.51 15.79 0.53
C GLY A 223 -4.64 14.85 1.73
N VAL A 224 -4.84 13.54 1.49
CA VAL A 224 -5.00 12.51 2.54
C VAL A 224 -3.64 12.10 3.08
N MET A 225 -3.36 12.40 4.35
CA MET A 225 -2.16 11.91 5.03
C MET A 225 -2.27 10.41 5.29
N LEU A 226 -1.30 9.63 4.79
CA LEU A 226 -1.20 8.20 5.05
C LEU A 226 -0.24 7.94 6.21
N GLU A 227 -0.58 6.96 7.03
CA GLU A 227 0.30 6.42 8.07
C GLU A 227 0.49 4.92 7.82
N VAL A 228 1.68 4.53 7.38
CA VAL A 228 2.03 3.12 7.15
C VAL A 228 2.52 2.49 8.43
N ARG A 229 1.92 1.37 8.84
CA ARG A 229 2.19 0.68 10.11
C ARG A 229 2.25 -0.84 9.94
N SER A 230 2.92 -1.50 10.88
CA SER A 230 2.75 -2.94 11.12
C SER A 230 1.63 -3.19 12.13
N CYS A 231 1.04 -4.38 12.08
CA CYS A 231 0.18 -4.86 13.15
C CYS A 231 0.95 -5.19 14.44
N GLU A 232 2.29 -5.29 14.41
CA GLU A 232 3.12 -5.58 15.57
C GLU A 232 3.14 -4.37 16.53
N GLU A 233 2.98 -4.65 17.84
CA GLU A 233 2.98 -3.63 18.88
C GLU A 233 4.31 -2.88 18.94
N GLY A 234 4.24 -1.55 19.17
CA GLY A 234 5.42 -0.70 19.39
C GLY A 234 6.25 -0.42 18.14
N SER A 235 5.86 -0.92 16.97
CA SER A 235 6.65 -0.76 15.74
C SER A 235 6.77 0.69 15.23
N GLY A 236 5.93 1.61 15.72
CA GLY A 236 5.82 2.97 15.19
C GLY A 236 5.20 2.96 13.78
N GLY A 237 5.44 4.01 12.98
CA GLY A 237 4.93 4.11 11.62
C GLY A 237 5.69 5.14 10.79
N SER A 238 5.34 5.24 9.50
CA SER A 238 5.83 6.26 8.59
C SER A 238 4.68 7.08 8.04
N PHE A 239 4.83 8.40 8.01
CA PHE A 239 3.83 9.29 7.43
C PHE A 239 4.15 9.62 5.98
N VAL A 240 3.12 9.64 5.12
CA VAL A 240 3.21 10.12 3.73
C VAL A 240 2.30 11.34 3.61
N ASP A 241 2.90 12.48 3.36
CA ASP A 241 2.16 13.76 3.21
C ASP A 241 2.94 14.77 2.34
N ALA A 242 2.40 15.98 2.19
CA ALA A 242 3.02 17.02 1.39
C ALA A 242 4.31 17.62 1.98
N ARG A 243 4.59 17.38 3.28
CA ARG A 243 5.75 17.97 3.96
C ARG A 243 7.04 17.20 3.69
N GLY A 244 6.93 15.86 3.56
CA GLY A 244 8.10 15.00 3.42
C GLY A 244 9.05 15.03 4.63
N SER A 245 10.20 14.37 4.50
CA SER A 245 11.27 14.38 5.53
C SER A 245 12.11 15.66 5.50
N GLY A 246 12.18 16.33 4.34
CA GLY A 246 13.16 17.37 4.06
C GLY A 246 14.56 16.86 3.74
N ASP A 247 14.76 15.55 3.71
CA ASP A 247 16.04 14.93 3.38
C ASP A 247 16.34 15.04 1.87
N ALA A 248 17.60 15.28 1.56
CA ALA A 248 18.05 15.42 0.18
C ALA A 248 18.08 14.06 -0.57
N LEU A 249 18.05 12.94 0.15
CA LEU A 249 17.99 11.57 -0.35
C LEU A 249 16.97 10.80 0.47
N THR A 250 16.04 10.14 -0.21
CA THR A 250 14.89 9.48 0.42
C THR A 250 15.08 7.97 0.52
N GLY A 251 15.47 7.31 -0.57
CA GLY A 251 15.60 5.86 -0.53
C GLY A 251 16.17 5.24 -1.81
N VAL A 252 16.41 3.94 -1.74
CA VAL A 252 16.89 3.12 -2.87
C VAL A 252 15.97 1.92 -3.01
N THR A 253 15.54 1.63 -4.22
CA THR A 253 14.66 0.50 -4.54
C THR A 253 15.16 -0.23 -5.78
N LYS A 254 14.59 -1.41 -6.09
CA LYS A 254 14.92 -2.16 -7.31
C LYS A 254 13.67 -2.60 -8.04
N LYS A 255 13.75 -2.61 -9.38
CA LYS A 255 12.69 -3.08 -10.25
C LYS A 255 13.24 -3.98 -11.34
N PHE A 256 12.70 -5.18 -11.46
CA PHE A 256 13.05 -6.10 -12.53
C PHE A 256 12.50 -5.60 -13.86
N CYS A 257 13.36 -5.51 -14.87
CA CYS A 257 12.95 -5.17 -16.22
C CYS A 257 12.22 -6.36 -16.86
N GLU A 258 11.05 -6.10 -17.43
CA GLU A 258 10.26 -7.13 -18.09
C GLU A 258 11.03 -7.72 -19.28
N ARG A 259 10.99 -9.04 -19.42
CA ARG A 259 11.64 -9.81 -20.48
C ARG A 259 13.16 -9.54 -20.64
N SER A 260 13.81 -9.08 -19.57
CA SER A 260 15.24 -8.77 -19.53
C SER A 260 15.93 -9.52 -18.37
N VAL A 261 17.24 -9.69 -18.49
CA VAL A 261 18.09 -10.15 -17.39
C VAL A 261 18.56 -8.99 -16.49
N LEU A 262 18.15 -7.77 -16.81
CA LEU A 262 18.56 -6.57 -16.09
C LEU A 262 17.55 -6.17 -15.00
N VAL A 263 18.08 -5.53 -13.98
CA VAL A 263 17.35 -4.91 -12.88
C VAL A 263 17.79 -3.47 -12.76
N GLY A 264 16.84 -2.55 -12.70
CA GLY A 264 17.10 -1.16 -12.36
C GLY A 264 17.17 -1.00 -10.84
N VAL A 265 18.29 -0.56 -10.31
CA VAL A 265 18.46 -0.12 -8.92
C VAL A 265 18.37 1.39 -8.92
N THR A 266 17.32 1.93 -8.28
CA THR A 266 16.99 3.36 -8.35
C THR A 266 17.13 4.01 -7.00
N ALA A 267 17.94 5.04 -6.92
CA ALA A 267 18.00 5.99 -5.82
C ALA A 267 17.02 7.14 -6.08
N VAL A 268 16.28 7.57 -5.05
CA VAL A 268 15.29 8.64 -5.09
C VAL A 268 15.61 9.70 -4.06
N GLY A 269 15.53 10.98 -4.44
CA GLY A 269 15.70 12.12 -3.56
C GLY A 269 15.97 13.42 -4.32
N GLN A 270 15.70 14.55 -3.68
CA GLN A 270 15.80 15.89 -4.26
C GLN A 270 17.20 16.30 -4.68
N SER A 271 18.26 15.64 -4.16
CA SER A 271 19.66 15.87 -4.58
C SER A 271 20.06 15.11 -5.83
N LEU A 272 19.15 14.36 -6.45
CA LEU A 272 19.39 13.56 -7.65
C LEU A 272 18.68 14.18 -8.87
N PRO A 273 19.22 13.98 -10.09
CA PRO A 273 20.51 13.35 -10.37
C PRO A 273 21.71 14.24 -9.97
N SER A 274 22.84 13.61 -9.74
CA SER A 274 24.11 14.28 -9.43
C SER A 274 25.27 13.47 -10.02
N VAL A 275 26.16 14.11 -10.75
CA VAL A 275 27.37 13.49 -11.33
C VAL A 275 28.23 12.81 -10.24
N GLU A 276 28.27 13.38 -9.04
CA GLU A 276 29.00 12.80 -7.93
C GLU A 276 28.35 11.52 -7.43
N ALA A 277 27.00 11.51 -7.32
CA ALA A 277 26.24 10.34 -6.89
C ALA A 277 26.33 9.21 -7.93
N GLU A 278 26.19 9.53 -9.22
CA GLU A 278 26.33 8.57 -10.30
C GLU A 278 27.72 7.91 -10.28
N ARG A 279 28.78 8.72 -10.26
CA ARG A 279 30.15 8.23 -10.21
C ARG A 279 30.38 7.36 -8.97
N ALA A 280 29.93 7.80 -7.80
CA ALA A 280 30.08 7.06 -6.54
C ALA A 280 29.38 5.70 -6.60
N CYS A 281 28.17 5.62 -7.19
CA CYS A 281 27.45 4.36 -7.38
C CYS A 281 28.19 3.42 -8.31
N ILE A 282 28.64 3.90 -9.50
CA ILE A 282 29.37 3.08 -10.47
C ILE A 282 30.67 2.55 -9.86
N GLU A 283 31.51 3.42 -9.28
CA GLU A 283 32.77 3.02 -8.66
C GLU A 283 32.57 2.01 -7.51
N ALA A 284 31.49 2.16 -6.72
CA ALA A 284 31.20 1.22 -5.64
C ALA A 284 30.76 -0.15 -6.16
N LEU A 285 29.94 -0.19 -7.20
CA LEU A 285 29.50 -1.44 -7.86
C LEU A 285 30.67 -2.16 -8.51
N GLU A 286 31.54 -1.43 -9.24
CA GLU A 286 32.75 -1.99 -9.88
C GLU A 286 33.72 -2.59 -8.85
N ARG A 287 33.88 -1.99 -7.67
CA ARG A 287 34.70 -2.57 -6.57
C ARG A 287 34.17 -3.90 -6.04
N GLN A 288 32.89 -4.19 -6.25
CA GLN A 288 32.24 -5.44 -5.90
C GLN A 288 32.12 -6.40 -7.12
N ASP A 289 32.86 -6.12 -8.19
CA ASP A 289 32.80 -6.88 -9.47
C ASP A 289 31.40 -6.92 -10.10
N ILE A 290 30.55 -5.90 -9.81
CA ILE A 290 29.21 -5.76 -10.38
C ILE A 290 29.27 -4.85 -11.61
N THR A 291 28.99 -5.40 -12.79
CA THR A 291 28.95 -4.65 -14.04
C THR A 291 27.71 -3.77 -14.14
N VAL A 292 27.90 -2.48 -14.42
CA VAL A 292 26.83 -1.54 -14.76
C VAL A 292 26.61 -1.53 -16.27
N TYR A 293 25.40 -1.87 -16.71
CA TYR A 293 25.02 -1.95 -18.12
C TYR A 293 24.44 -0.66 -18.68
N GLY A 294 24.08 0.28 -17.82
CA GLY A 294 23.56 1.58 -18.20
C GLY A 294 23.08 2.38 -16.99
N VAL A 295 22.82 3.65 -17.26
CA VAL A 295 22.28 4.60 -16.27
C VAL A 295 21.08 5.30 -16.88
N GLU A 296 20.06 5.57 -16.07
CA GLU A 296 18.89 6.38 -16.40
C GLU A 296 18.75 7.45 -15.33
N GLU A 297 18.63 8.69 -15.76
CA GLU A 297 18.40 9.83 -14.89
C GLU A 297 17.01 10.44 -15.15
N GLY A 298 16.42 11.00 -14.10
CA GLY A 298 15.20 11.77 -14.21
C GLY A 298 15.05 12.74 -13.07
N GLU A 299 13.94 13.43 -13.01
CA GLU A 299 13.68 14.38 -11.94
C GLU A 299 13.62 13.65 -10.59
N ALA A 300 14.55 13.98 -9.69
CA ALA A 300 14.71 13.43 -8.36
C ALA A 300 15.04 11.92 -8.29
N TYR A 301 15.63 11.32 -9.34
CA TYR A 301 16.11 9.95 -9.27
C TYR A 301 17.32 9.66 -10.16
N LEU A 302 18.04 8.60 -9.78
CA LEU A 302 19.13 7.98 -10.53
C LEU A 302 18.94 6.46 -10.51
N THR A 303 18.91 5.81 -11.69
CA THR A 303 18.81 4.36 -11.83
C THR A 303 20.09 3.81 -12.46
N VAL A 304 20.69 2.79 -11.85
CA VAL A 304 21.76 2.00 -12.45
C VAL A 304 21.21 0.62 -12.84
N PHE A 305 21.55 0.12 -14.00
CA PHE A 305 21.11 -1.19 -14.49
C PHE A 305 22.21 -2.23 -14.28
N VAL A 306 21.87 -3.30 -13.57
CA VAL A 306 22.76 -4.41 -13.27
C VAL A 306 22.14 -5.75 -13.68
N HIS A 307 22.94 -6.84 -13.73
CA HIS A 307 22.40 -8.17 -13.95
C HIS A 307 21.54 -8.61 -12.75
N ARG A 308 20.45 -9.37 -13.01
CA ARG A 308 19.49 -9.81 -12.00
C ARG A 308 20.10 -10.61 -10.85
N ASP A 309 21.18 -11.37 -11.14
CA ASP A 309 21.85 -12.18 -10.13
C ASP A 309 22.54 -11.32 -9.06
N ASN A 310 22.88 -10.08 -9.39
CA ASN A 310 23.55 -9.12 -8.51
C ASN A 310 22.56 -8.11 -7.90
N ALA A 311 21.24 -8.30 -8.10
CA ALA A 311 20.23 -7.29 -7.75
C ALA A 311 20.22 -6.89 -6.28
N ASP A 312 20.37 -7.86 -5.36
CA ASP A 312 20.32 -7.62 -3.92
C ASP A 312 21.62 -6.98 -3.42
N GLU A 313 22.77 -7.44 -3.93
CA GLU A 313 24.06 -6.87 -3.60
C GLU A 313 24.20 -5.44 -4.13
N ALA A 314 23.77 -5.20 -5.36
CA ALA A 314 23.75 -3.86 -5.95
C ALA A 314 22.83 -2.90 -5.20
N LEU A 315 21.64 -3.38 -4.75
CA LEU A 315 20.73 -2.58 -3.94
C LEU A 315 21.41 -2.10 -2.66
N CYS A 316 22.08 -2.99 -1.93
CA CYS A 316 22.78 -2.65 -0.69
C CYS A 316 24.01 -1.77 -0.95
N THR A 317 24.78 -2.03 -2.00
CA THR A 317 25.96 -1.24 -2.37
C THR A 317 25.58 0.21 -2.69
N VAL A 318 24.55 0.41 -3.54
CA VAL A 318 24.04 1.76 -3.87
C VAL A 318 23.49 2.46 -2.63
N HIS A 319 22.72 1.73 -1.80
CA HIS A 319 22.22 2.29 -0.54
C HIS A 319 23.37 2.75 0.36
N ASP A 320 24.34 1.89 0.62
CA ASP A 320 25.46 2.17 1.53
C ASP A 320 26.28 3.36 1.08
N VAL A 321 26.69 3.42 -0.21
CA VAL A 321 27.52 4.51 -0.71
C VAL A 321 26.80 5.87 -0.64
N LEU A 322 25.49 5.90 -0.86
CA LEU A 322 24.74 7.15 -0.86
C LEU A 322 24.34 7.63 0.53
N PHE A 323 24.07 6.71 1.47
CA PHE A 323 23.65 7.06 2.83
C PHE A 323 24.78 7.14 3.86
N GLU A 324 25.92 6.42 3.66
CA GLU A 324 27.07 6.48 4.56
C GLU A 324 28.00 7.68 4.27
N SER A 325 28.16 8.07 3.01
CA SER A 325 28.97 9.23 2.64
C SER A 325 28.47 10.54 3.28
N ARG A 326 27.20 10.60 3.66
CA ARG A 326 26.58 11.77 4.31
C ARG A 326 26.58 11.73 5.84
N ALA A 327 26.85 10.58 6.46
CA ALA A 327 27.02 10.49 7.91
C ALA A 327 28.41 10.99 8.37
N ALA A 328 29.31 11.23 7.42
CA ALA A 328 30.69 11.67 7.66
C ALA A 328 30.95 13.16 7.33
N SER A 329 29.95 13.90 6.85
CA SER A 329 29.97 15.35 6.61
C SER A 329 29.01 16.08 7.55
#